data_3ebaf6908b071ae009bd110bdc4f3396
#
_entry.id   3ebaf6908b071ae009bd110bdc4f3396
#
_cell.length_a   1.000
_cell.length_b   1.000
_cell.length_c   1.000
_cell.angle_alpha   90.00
_cell.angle_beta   90.00
_cell.angle_gamma   90.00
#
_symmetry.space_group_name_H-M   'P 1'
#
loop_
_entity.id
_entity.type
_entity.pdbx_description
1 polymer ?
#
loop_
_entity_poly.entity_id
_entity_poly.type
_entity_poly.pdbx_seq_one_letter_code
_entity_poly.pdbx_strand_id
1 'polypeptide(L)'
;IRNSEKQHIWVGMARETAHQLGTPVSALMGWVDWLRENPEKTLDIVEEMNADLNRLNQVSERFSQMGSTPKLEETDLSELVKTVVDYLEKRLPSKGKSLKLVNEITSKTNIYANITLLSWAIENIIKNGIDAITQERGEVRIRLRMEKEEVRIQIHDDGKGVEKKDLKNVFRPGFSTKNRGWGLGLSLTQRIIQDIHRGKIFIKQSSPGSGTTFEIILPT
;
A
#
# COMPACT_ATOMS: atom_id res chain seq x y z
N ILE A 1 10.95 -21.07 15.04
CA ILE A 1 9.71 -20.41 14.56
C ILE A 1 10.06 -19.06 13.91
N ARG A 2 10.78 -18.18 14.58
CA ARG A 2 11.11 -16.82 14.07
C ARG A 2 11.96 -16.79 12.78
N ASN A 3 12.85 -17.74 12.55
CA ASN A 3 13.69 -17.83 11.35
C ASN A 3 12.90 -18.33 10.13
N SER A 4 12.03 -19.30 10.32
CA SER A 4 11.18 -19.83 9.25
C SER A 4 10.18 -18.79 8.75
N GLU A 5 9.56 -18.01 9.64
CA GLU A 5 8.65 -16.92 9.26
C GLU A 5 9.38 -15.81 8.48
N LYS A 6 10.60 -15.45 8.91
CA LYS A 6 11.44 -14.49 8.16
C LYS A 6 11.76 -15.00 6.76
N GLN A 7 12.13 -16.28 6.61
CA GLN A 7 12.40 -16.87 5.30
C GLN A 7 11.18 -16.85 4.38
N HIS A 8 9.98 -17.19 4.89
CA HIS A 8 8.76 -17.14 4.11
C HIS A 8 8.43 -15.73 3.62
N ILE A 9 8.65 -14.72 4.45
CA ILE A 9 8.47 -13.32 4.06
C ILE A 9 9.44 -12.95 2.94
N TRP A 10 10.73 -13.31 3.05
CA TRP A 10 11.73 -13.00 2.03
C TRP A 10 11.45 -13.68 0.68
N VAL A 11 11.10 -14.96 0.71
CA VAL A 11 10.74 -15.71 -0.51
C VAL A 11 9.49 -15.09 -1.15
N GLY A 12 8.51 -14.76 -0.34
CA GLY A 12 7.30 -14.11 -0.82
C GLY A 12 7.56 -12.71 -1.38
N MET A 13 8.39 -11.91 -0.69
CA MET A 13 8.81 -10.60 -1.19
C MET A 13 9.54 -10.70 -2.54
N ALA A 14 10.49 -11.63 -2.67
CA ALA A 14 11.21 -11.82 -3.93
C ALA A 14 10.24 -12.13 -5.08
N ARG A 15 9.26 -12.99 -4.82
CA ARG A 15 8.24 -13.37 -5.80
C ARG A 15 7.31 -12.19 -6.15
N GLU A 16 6.83 -11.45 -5.14
CA GLU A 16 6.01 -10.26 -5.34
C GLU A 16 6.77 -9.18 -6.11
N THR A 17 8.04 -8.92 -5.73
CA THR A 17 8.90 -7.96 -6.43
C THR A 17 9.11 -8.36 -7.88
N ALA A 18 9.41 -9.63 -8.14
CA ALA A 18 9.56 -10.14 -9.51
C ALA A 18 8.28 -9.92 -10.34
N HIS A 19 7.12 -10.15 -9.75
CA HIS A 19 5.83 -9.92 -10.41
C HIS A 19 5.56 -8.42 -10.65
N GLN A 20 5.83 -7.58 -9.65
CA GLN A 20 5.64 -6.13 -9.77
C GLN A 20 6.63 -5.48 -10.74
N LEU A 21 7.85 -6.02 -10.89
CA LEU A 21 8.81 -5.61 -11.91
C LEU A 21 8.43 -6.12 -13.31
N GLY A 22 7.91 -7.33 -13.41
CA GLY A 22 7.55 -7.96 -14.70
C GLY A 22 6.50 -7.17 -15.48
N THR A 23 5.52 -6.59 -14.80
CA THR A 23 4.44 -5.81 -15.47
C THR A 23 4.98 -4.58 -16.21
N PRO A 24 5.68 -3.63 -15.56
CA PRO A 24 6.21 -2.46 -16.26
C PRO A 24 7.32 -2.81 -17.25
N VAL A 25 8.12 -3.86 -17.00
CA VAL A 25 9.11 -4.34 -17.98
C VAL A 25 8.42 -4.81 -19.25
N SER A 26 7.35 -5.61 -19.13
CA SER A 26 6.58 -6.07 -20.30
C SER A 26 5.92 -4.91 -21.05
N ALA A 27 5.41 -3.90 -20.33
CA ALA A 27 4.84 -2.71 -20.94
C ALA A 27 5.91 -1.93 -21.71
N LEU A 28 7.10 -1.70 -21.11
CA LEU A 28 8.22 -1.01 -21.77
C LEU A 28 8.70 -1.76 -23.03
N MET A 29 8.77 -3.10 -22.97
CA MET A 29 9.08 -3.90 -24.15
C MET A 29 8.04 -3.69 -25.27
N GLY A 30 6.76 -3.69 -24.91
CA GLY A 30 5.68 -3.38 -25.86
C GLY A 30 5.78 -1.98 -26.46
N TRP A 31 6.13 -0.98 -25.65
CA TRP A 31 6.37 0.39 -26.14
C TRP A 31 7.56 0.46 -27.13
N VAL A 32 8.65 -0.26 -26.83
CA VAL A 32 9.82 -0.33 -27.73
C VAL A 32 9.44 -0.99 -29.07
N ASP A 33 8.70 -2.07 -29.06
CA ASP A 33 8.26 -2.74 -30.29
C ASP A 33 7.29 -1.86 -31.09
N TRP A 34 6.37 -1.18 -30.40
CA TRP A 34 5.44 -0.25 -31.03
C TRP A 34 6.15 0.95 -31.67
N LEU A 35 7.19 1.51 -31.01
CA LEU A 35 7.99 2.61 -31.55
C LEU A 35 8.80 2.23 -32.79
N ARG A 36 9.22 0.97 -32.90
CA ARG A 36 9.89 0.47 -34.11
C ARG A 36 8.98 0.55 -35.33
N GLU A 37 7.69 0.35 -35.13
CA GLU A 37 6.68 0.40 -36.18
C GLU A 37 6.14 1.83 -36.40
N ASN A 38 6.23 2.72 -35.39
CA ASN A 38 5.67 4.07 -35.41
C ASN A 38 6.67 5.11 -34.87
N PRO A 39 7.85 5.29 -35.50
CA PRO A 39 8.93 6.14 -34.96
C PRO A 39 8.53 7.62 -34.84
N GLU A 40 7.58 8.09 -35.68
CA GLU A 40 7.09 9.48 -35.68
C GLU A 40 6.24 9.82 -34.45
N LYS A 41 5.74 8.79 -33.71
CA LYS A 41 4.88 8.95 -32.54
C LYS A 41 5.64 8.84 -31.22
N THR A 42 6.95 9.01 -31.23
CA THR A 42 7.79 8.88 -30.02
C THR A 42 7.32 9.77 -28.89
N LEU A 43 6.93 11.01 -29.17
CA LEU A 43 6.48 11.97 -28.17
C LEU A 43 5.13 11.57 -27.51
N ASP A 44 4.29 10.85 -28.22
CA ASP A 44 2.95 10.47 -27.73
C ASP A 44 3.01 9.47 -26.58
N ILE A 45 4.09 8.67 -26.50
CA ILE A 45 4.22 7.59 -25.51
C ILE A 45 5.34 7.80 -24.48
N VAL A 46 6.12 8.88 -24.60
CA VAL A 46 7.20 9.20 -23.64
C VAL A 46 6.68 9.27 -22.21
N GLU A 47 5.52 9.88 -22.00
CA GLU A 47 4.92 10.00 -20.67
C GLU A 47 4.51 8.63 -20.11
N GLU A 48 3.97 7.74 -20.93
CA GLU A 48 3.61 6.38 -20.52
C GLU A 48 4.86 5.54 -20.17
N MET A 49 5.92 5.65 -20.99
CA MET A 49 7.20 5.00 -20.69
C MET A 49 7.83 5.53 -19.41
N ASN A 50 7.78 6.84 -19.16
CA ASN A 50 8.25 7.44 -17.92
C ASN A 50 7.45 6.97 -16.71
N ALA A 51 6.14 6.80 -16.86
CA ALA A 51 5.29 6.25 -15.79
C ALA A 51 5.70 4.81 -15.43
N ASP A 52 5.98 3.95 -16.42
CA ASP A 52 6.45 2.59 -16.21
C ASP A 52 7.86 2.53 -15.60
N LEU A 53 8.79 3.40 -16.05
CA LEU A 53 10.12 3.55 -15.46
C LEU A 53 10.05 4.00 -13.99
N ASN A 54 9.21 4.99 -13.69
CA ASN A 54 9.00 5.45 -12.32
C ASN A 54 8.44 4.32 -11.43
N ARG A 55 7.58 3.49 -11.97
CA ARG A 55 7.04 2.32 -11.24
C ARG A 55 8.13 1.29 -10.96
N LEU A 56 9.02 1.02 -11.91
CA LEU A 56 10.20 0.15 -11.71
C LEU A 56 11.10 0.69 -10.60
N ASN A 57 11.41 1.99 -10.63
CA ASN A 57 12.23 2.63 -9.62
C ASN A 57 11.61 2.53 -8.22
N GLN A 58 10.30 2.78 -8.09
CA GLN A 58 9.60 2.64 -6.81
C GLN A 58 9.67 1.22 -6.25
N VAL A 59 9.46 0.20 -7.09
CA VAL A 59 9.55 -1.22 -6.66
C VAL A 59 10.97 -1.54 -6.22
N SER A 60 11.98 -1.14 -7.00
CA SER A 60 13.40 -1.34 -6.69
C SER A 60 13.79 -0.67 -5.37
N GLU A 61 13.37 0.57 -5.15
CA GLU A 61 13.66 1.33 -3.93
C GLU A 61 13.01 0.67 -2.70
N ARG A 62 11.74 0.30 -2.77
CA ARG A 62 11.04 -0.42 -1.69
C ARG A 62 11.77 -1.69 -1.29
N PHE A 63 12.23 -2.46 -2.27
CA PHE A 63 12.97 -3.70 -2.02
C PHE A 63 14.33 -3.43 -1.39
N SER A 64 15.08 -2.45 -1.90
CA SER A 64 16.37 -2.02 -1.36
C SER A 64 16.26 -1.56 0.11
N GLN A 65 15.27 -0.73 0.40
CA GLN A 65 15.01 -0.22 1.76
C GLN A 65 14.64 -1.34 2.74
N MET A 66 13.87 -2.34 2.31
CA MET A 66 13.51 -3.49 3.14
C MET A 66 14.70 -4.42 3.42
N GLY A 67 15.69 -4.45 2.54
CA GLY A 67 16.90 -5.29 2.65
C GLY A 67 18.03 -4.65 3.47
N SER A 68 17.97 -3.35 3.71
CA SER A 68 18.96 -2.56 4.46
C SER A 68 18.47 -2.24 5.88
N THR A 69 19.24 -1.44 6.63
CA THR A 69 18.77 -0.78 7.85
C THR A 69 18.10 0.54 7.46
N PRO A 70 16.76 0.62 7.45
CA PRO A 70 16.08 1.81 6.98
C PRO A 70 16.39 3.02 7.87
N LYS A 71 16.76 4.13 7.26
CA LYS A 71 16.98 5.40 7.97
C LYS A 71 15.61 6.02 8.26
N LEU A 72 15.42 6.47 9.49
CA LEU A 72 14.26 7.27 9.88
C LEU A 72 14.67 8.74 9.89
N GLU A 73 13.79 9.60 9.39
CA GLU A 73 13.98 11.05 9.37
C GLU A 73 12.70 11.76 9.81
N GLU A 74 12.84 13.00 10.27
CA GLU A 74 11.69 13.80 10.67
C GLU A 74 10.79 14.02 9.46
N THR A 75 9.54 13.62 9.58
CA THR A 75 8.58 13.51 8.48
C THR A 75 7.23 14.10 8.89
N ASP A 76 6.68 14.97 8.05
CA ASP A 76 5.30 15.41 8.17
C ASP A 76 4.37 14.27 7.71
N LEU A 77 3.82 13.55 8.69
CA LEU A 77 2.92 12.42 8.43
C LEU A 77 1.63 12.85 7.74
N SER A 78 1.17 14.06 8.00
CA SER A 78 -0.06 14.59 7.40
C SER A 78 0.11 14.77 5.89
N GLU A 79 1.25 15.33 5.47
CA GLU A 79 1.58 15.50 4.06
C GLU A 79 1.89 14.16 3.38
N LEU A 80 2.57 13.24 4.08
CA LEU A 80 2.82 11.89 3.58
C LEU A 80 1.51 11.16 3.26
N VAL A 81 0.56 11.16 4.20
CA VAL A 81 -0.74 10.49 4.00
C VAL A 81 -1.51 11.15 2.88
N LYS A 82 -1.53 12.49 2.82
CA LYS A 82 -2.18 13.24 1.74
C LYS A 82 -1.59 12.87 0.38
N THR A 83 -0.28 12.84 0.25
CA THR A 83 0.40 12.44 -1.00
C THR A 83 0.00 11.04 -1.45
N VAL A 84 -0.10 10.08 -0.51
CA VAL A 84 -0.56 8.72 -0.82
C VAL A 84 -2.02 8.70 -1.27
N VAL A 85 -2.89 9.46 -0.60
CA VAL A 85 -4.32 9.56 -0.96
C VAL A 85 -4.47 10.17 -2.35
N ASP A 86 -3.85 11.31 -2.62
CA ASP A 86 -3.89 12.01 -3.91
C ASP A 86 -3.38 11.12 -5.06
N TYR A 87 -2.31 10.34 -4.79
CA TYR A 87 -1.78 9.37 -5.75
C TYR A 87 -2.77 8.26 -6.09
N LEU A 88 -3.45 7.73 -5.08
CA LEU A 88 -4.42 6.65 -5.26
C LEU A 88 -5.73 7.16 -5.87
N GLU A 89 -6.18 8.35 -5.51
CA GLU A 89 -7.41 8.95 -6.03
C GLU A 89 -7.36 9.09 -7.56
N LYS A 90 -6.23 9.53 -8.11
CA LYS A 90 -5.99 9.62 -9.57
C LYS A 90 -6.05 8.27 -10.29
N ARG A 91 -6.00 7.15 -9.55
CA ARG A 91 -5.95 5.77 -10.07
C ARG A 91 -7.17 4.94 -9.70
N LEU A 92 -8.17 5.56 -9.09
CA LEU A 92 -9.44 4.87 -8.82
C LEU A 92 -10.09 4.42 -10.13
N PRO A 93 -10.74 3.26 -10.14
CA PRO A 93 -11.48 2.79 -11.31
C PRO A 93 -12.56 3.79 -11.71
N SER A 94 -12.49 4.32 -12.93
CA SER A 94 -13.46 5.30 -13.44
C SER A 94 -14.68 4.66 -14.10
N LYS A 95 -14.66 3.35 -14.39
CA LYS A 95 -15.76 2.65 -15.06
C LYS A 95 -16.50 1.72 -14.10
N GLY A 96 -17.79 1.97 -13.92
CA GLY A 96 -18.73 1.07 -13.24
C GLY A 96 -18.72 1.12 -11.70
N LYS A 97 -17.84 1.91 -11.07
CA LYS A 97 -17.81 2.10 -9.62
C LYS A 97 -17.56 3.57 -9.26
N SER A 98 -18.31 4.08 -8.28
CA SER A 98 -18.10 5.39 -7.69
C SER A 98 -17.42 5.23 -6.33
N LEU A 99 -16.08 5.14 -6.34
CA LEU A 99 -15.27 5.02 -5.13
C LEU A 99 -14.75 6.39 -4.72
N LYS A 100 -14.70 6.63 -3.41
CA LYS A 100 -14.16 7.87 -2.84
C LYS A 100 -13.08 7.57 -1.82
N LEU A 101 -12.02 8.36 -1.83
CA LEU A 101 -11.07 8.45 -0.73
C LEU A 101 -11.39 9.70 0.08
N VAL A 102 -11.70 9.54 1.36
CA VAL A 102 -12.08 10.64 2.25
C VAL A 102 -10.93 10.87 3.23
N ASN A 103 -10.22 11.97 3.05
CA ASN A 103 -9.13 12.38 3.92
C ASN A 103 -9.66 13.35 5.00
N GLU A 104 -9.70 12.89 6.26
CA GLU A 104 -10.13 13.67 7.43
C GLU A 104 -8.95 14.09 8.31
N ILE A 105 -7.82 14.45 7.70
CA ILE A 105 -6.63 14.93 8.40
C ILE A 105 -6.70 16.45 8.50
N THR A 106 -6.75 16.96 9.72
CA THR A 106 -6.95 18.39 9.98
C THR A 106 -5.75 19.10 10.61
N SER A 107 -4.74 18.35 11.08
CA SER A 107 -3.59 18.90 11.78
C SER A 107 -2.28 18.32 11.29
N LYS A 108 -1.27 19.17 11.26
CA LYS A 108 0.11 18.77 10.98
C LYS A 108 0.64 17.90 12.11
N THR A 109 1.30 16.80 11.76
CA THR A 109 1.86 15.85 12.72
C THR A 109 3.21 15.36 12.23
N ASN A 110 4.28 15.66 12.96
CA ASN A 110 5.62 15.20 12.66
C ASN A 110 5.94 13.93 13.45
N ILE A 111 6.61 12.99 12.81
CA ILE A 111 7.16 11.76 13.40
C ILE A 111 8.51 11.44 12.79
N TYR A 112 9.27 10.54 13.41
CA TYR A 112 10.44 9.94 12.76
C TYR A 112 10.03 8.73 11.95
N ALA A 113 10.20 8.78 10.62
CA ALA A 113 9.76 7.73 9.72
C ALA A 113 10.70 7.54 8.52
N ASN A 114 10.64 6.35 7.93
CA ASN A 114 11.13 6.11 6.58
C ASN A 114 9.96 6.37 5.60
N ILE A 115 10.05 7.46 4.85
CA ILE A 115 8.99 7.95 3.97
C ILE A 115 8.56 6.88 2.97
N THR A 116 9.50 6.24 2.29
CA THR A 116 9.24 5.23 1.25
C THR A 116 8.47 4.04 1.80
N LEU A 117 8.93 3.49 2.92
CA LEU A 117 8.31 2.30 3.52
C LEU A 117 6.97 2.61 4.19
N LEU A 118 6.87 3.73 4.90
CA LEU A 118 5.62 4.12 5.56
C LEU A 118 4.53 4.45 4.54
N SER A 119 4.88 5.19 3.47
CA SER A 119 3.96 5.43 2.34
C SER A 119 3.47 4.11 1.73
N TRP A 120 4.37 3.15 1.53
CA TRP A 120 4.01 1.83 1.01
C TRP A 120 3.06 1.07 1.95
N ALA A 121 3.31 1.10 3.26
CA ALA A 121 2.43 0.47 4.24
C ALA A 121 1.01 1.05 4.21
N ILE A 122 0.89 2.38 4.17
CA ILE A 122 -0.40 3.10 4.11
C ILE A 122 -1.11 2.81 2.78
N GLU A 123 -0.39 2.94 1.66
CA GLU A 123 -0.90 2.61 0.31
C GLU A 123 -1.51 1.21 0.27
N ASN A 124 -0.83 0.24 0.87
CA ASN A 124 -1.26 -1.16 0.88
C ASN A 124 -2.57 -1.38 1.63
N ILE A 125 -2.77 -0.69 2.76
CA ILE A 125 -4.03 -0.78 3.52
C ILE A 125 -5.16 -0.10 2.75
N ILE A 126 -4.92 1.09 2.18
CA ILE A 126 -5.94 1.80 1.39
C ILE A 126 -6.35 0.97 0.17
N LYS A 127 -5.38 0.38 -0.55
CA LYS A 127 -5.66 -0.53 -1.67
C LYS A 127 -6.47 -1.76 -1.24
N ASN A 128 -6.17 -2.32 -0.07
CA ASN A 128 -6.96 -3.43 0.46
C ASN A 128 -8.40 -3.02 0.75
N GLY A 129 -8.64 -1.81 1.25
CA GLY A 129 -9.97 -1.24 1.43
C GLY A 129 -10.70 -1.05 0.10
N ILE A 130 -10.05 -0.44 -0.90
CA ILE A 130 -10.60 -0.26 -2.25
C ILE A 130 -11.01 -1.61 -2.85
N ASP A 131 -10.15 -2.62 -2.74
CA ASP A 131 -10.41 -3.98 -3.26
C ASP A 131 -11.50 -4.72 -2.50
N ALA A 132 -11.74 -4.38 -1.23
CA ALA A 132 -12.79 -4.98 -0.41
C ALA A 132 -14.19 -4.45 -0.76
N ILE A 133 -14.28 -3.29 -1.43
CA ILE A 133 -15.53 -2.68 -1.86
C ILE A 133 -16.02 -3.41 -3.12
N THR A 134 -17.09 -4.17 -2.97
CA THR A 134 -17.70 -4.96 -4.07
C THR A 134 -18.91 -4.26 -4.69
N GLN A 135 -19.55 -3.35 -3.96
CA GLN A 135 -20.69 -2.57 -4.41
C GLN A 135 -20.30 -1.48 -5.42
N GLU A 136 -21.30 -0.90 -6.10
CA GLU A 136 -21.10 0.17 -7.10
C GLU A 136 -20.58 1.47 -6.49
N ARG A 137 -20.92 1.72 -5.23
CA ARG A 137 -20.50 2.91 -4.47
C ARG A 137 -19.82 2.48 -3.19
N GLY A 138 -18.78 3.19 -2.83
CA GLY A 138 -18.12 2.97 -1.56
C GLY A 138 -17.04 3.99 -1.27
N GLU A 139 -16.58 3.98 -0.02
CA GLU A 139 -15.54 4.90 0.40
C GLU A 139 -14.48 4.23 1.26
N VAL A 140 -13.27 4.77 1.18
CA VAL A 140 -12.19 4.51 2.14
C VAL A 140 -11.87 5.81 2.83
N ARG A 141 -12.02 5.82 4.16
CA ARG A 141 -11.85 7.00 5.00
C ARG A 141 -10.57 6.92 5.82
N ILE A 142 -9.76 7.95 5.74
CA ILE A 142 -8.48 8.04 6.43
C ILE A 142 -8.56 9.13 7.49
N ARG A 143 -8.25 8.78 8.74
CA ARG A 143 -8.21 9.69 9.89
C ARG A 143 -6.86 9.63 10.56
N LEU A 144 -6.36 10.80 10.97
CA LEU A 144 -5.17 10.92 11.77
C LEU A 144 -5.50 11.67 13.06
N ARG A 145 -5.06 11.10 14.19
CA ARG A 145 -5.26 11.70 15.52
C ARG A 145 -3.99 11.60 16.33
N MET A 146 -3.65 12.68 16.99
CA MET A 146 -2.59 12.70 18.00
C MET A 146 -3.19 12.34 19.37
N GLU A 147 -2.60 11.38 20.07
CA GLU A 147 -2.97 11.00 21.43
C GLU A 147 -1.70 10.89 22.29
N LYS A 148 -1.43 11.91 23.12
CA LYS A 148 -0.22 12.02 23.95
C LYS A 148 1.07 11.95 23.08
N GLU A 149 1.88 10.92 23.24
CA GLU A 149 3.14 10.68 22.53
C GLU A 149 2.98 9.65 21.38
N GLU A 150 1.76 9.39 20.96
CA GLU A 150 1.45 8.47 19.88
C GLU A 150 0.57 9.15 18.83
N VAL A 151 0.78 8.82 17.58
CA VAL A 151 -0.13 9.18 16.51
C VAL A 151 -0.89 7.94 16.03
N ARG A 152 -2.18 8.09 15.81
CA ARG A 152 -3.08 7.03 15.35
C ARG A 152 -3.59 7.35 13.96
N ILE A 153 -3.36 6.42 13.03
CA ILE A 153 -3.90 6.45 11.69
C ILE A 153 -5.00 5.39 11.62
N GLN A 154 -6.23 5.79 11.36
CA GLN A 154 -7.34 4.87 11.12
C GLN A 154 -7.70 4.91 9.64
N ILE A 155 -7.77 3.72 9.03
CA ILE A 155 -8.19 3.54 7.64
C ILE A 155 -9.39 2.61 7.67
N HIS A 156 -10.55 3.17 7.34
CA HIS A 156 -11.84 2.48 7.32
C HIS A 156 -12.34 2.33 5.89
N ASP A 157 -12.71 1.12 5.51
CA ASP A 157 -13.46 0.84 4.28
C ASP A 157 -14.88 0.37 4.61
N ASP A 158 -15.83 0.64 3.73
CA ASP A 158 -17.20 0.14 3.78
C ASP A 158 -17.40 -1.13 2.93
N GLY A 159 -16.32 -1.89 2.73
CA GLY A 159 -16.29 -3.09 1.93
C GLY A 159 -16.93 -4.33 2.59
N LYS A 160 -16.60 -5.49 2.05
CA LYS A 160 -17.17 -6.78 2.49
C LYS A 160 -16.83 -7.19 3.92
N GLY A 161 -15.85 -6.56 4.55
CA GLY A 161 -15.35 -6.92 5.87
C GLY A 161 -14.55 -8.22 5.88
N VAL A 162 -14.15 -8.66 7.09
CA VAL A 162 -13.35 -9.88 7.35
C VAL A 162 -14.13 -10.79 8.29
N GLU A 163 -14.18 -12.07 7.97
CA GLU A 163 -14.81 -13.07 8.83
C GLU A 163 -14.03 -13.27 10.15
N LYS A 164 -14.74 -13.53 11.25
CA LYS A 164 -14.12 -13.69 12.58
C LYS A 164 -13.00 -14.73 12.61
N LYS A 165 -13.16 -15.86 11.87
CA LYS A 165 -12.15 -16.92 11.78
C LYS A 165 -10.84 -16.44 11.15
N ASP A 166 -10.89 -15.43 10.28
CA ASP A 166 -9.76 -14.93 9.49
C ASP A 166 -9.05 -13.74 10.15
N LEU A 167 -9.68 -13.05 11.10
CA LEU A 167 -9.10 -11.86 11.76
C LEU A 167 -7.70 -12.09 12.32
N LYS A 168 -7.43 -13.29 12.88
CA LYS A 168 -6.11 -13.65 13.44
C LYS A 168 -5.09 -14.01 12.36
N ASN A 169 -5.54 -14.22 11.12
CA ASN A 169 -4.71 -14.72 10.03
C ASN A 169 -4.36 -13.65 9.00
N VAL A 170 -5.05 -12.50 8.99
CA VAL A 170 -4.89 -11.47 7.94
C VAL A 170 -3.45 -10.96 7.80
N PHE A 171 -2.66 -10.98 8.87
CA PHE A 171 -1.25 -10.57 8.86
C PHE A 171 -0.29 -11.74 8.62
N ARG A 172 -0.77 -12.98 8.48
CA ARG A 172 0.10 -14.13 8.18
C ARG A 172 0.60 -14.04 6.75
N PRO A 173 1.91 -14.24 6.50
CA PRO A 173 2.44 -14.30 5.15
C PRO A 173 1.73 -15.37 4.32
N GLY A 174 1.31 -15.00 3.10
CA GLY A 174 0.60 -15.92 2.20
C GLY A 174 -0.91 -16.03 2.44
N PHE A 175 -1.45 -15.38 3.47
CA PHE A 175 -2.90 -15.33 3.66
C PHE A 175 -3.55 -14.33 2.70
N SER A 176 -4.47 -14.80 1.88
CA SER A 176 -5.25 -13.96 0.96
C SER A 176 -6.63 -14.55 0.75
N THR A 177 -7.65 -13.71 0.73
CA THR A 177 -9.01 -14.05 0.29
C THR A 177 -9.26 -13.63 -1.16
N LYS A 178 -8.24 -13.13 -1.86
CA LYS A 178 -8.30 -12.65 -3.25
C LYS A 178 -7.81 -13.75 -4.20
N ASN A 179 -8.40 -13.85 -5.38
CA ASN A 179 -7.96 -14.77 -6.43
C ASN A 179 -6.61 -14.34 -7.06
N ARG A 180 -6.21 -13.09 -6.88
CA ARG A 180 -4.93 -12.52 -7.34
C ARG A 180 -4.20 -11.88 -6.18
N GLY A 181 -2.88 -12.08 -6.13
CA GLY A 181 -2.00 -11.57 -5.07
C GLY A 181 -1.49 -12.68 -4.15
N TRP A 182 -0.31 -12.49 -3.59
CA TRP A 182 0.43 -13.50 -2.82
C TRP A 182 0.13 -13.47 -1.33
N GLY A 183 -0.82 -12.63 -0.88
CA GLY A 183 -1.13 -12.49 0.55
C GLY A 183 0.01 -11.91 1.39
N LEU A 184 0.88 -11.11 0.79
CA LEU A 184 2.05 -10.56 1.48
C LEU A 184 1.88 -9.12 1.93
N GLY A 185 0.93 -8.40 1.36
CA GLY A 185 0.76 -6.98 1.62
C GLY A 185 0.64 -6.65 3.09
N LEU A 186 -0.30 -7.25 3.81
CA LEU A 186 -0.51 -6.96 5.23
C LEU A 186 0.62 -7.46 6.12
N SER A 187 1.27 -8.58 5.80
CA SER A 187 2.43 -9.07 6.54
C SER A 187 3.65 -8.15 6.38
N LEU A 188 3.86 -7.58 5.18
CA LEU A 188 4.87 -6.56 4.94
C LEU A 188 4.53 -5.25 5.65
N THR A 189 3.28 -4.82 5.58
CA THR A 189 2.79 -3.65 6.31
C THR A 189 3.05 -3.80 7.82
N GLN A 190 2.73 -4.96 8.39
CA GLN A 190 2.99 -5.25 9.79
C GLN A 190 4.48 -5.12 10.12
N ARG A 191 5.35 -5.68 9.30
CA ARG A 191 6.81 -5.58 9.49
C ARG A 191 7.30 -4.14 9.40
N ILE A 192 6.85 -3.37 8.42
CA ILE A 192 7.20 -1.95 8.28
C ILE A 192 6.80 -1.18 9.54
N ILE A 193 5.59 -1.37 10.02
CA ILE A 193 5.08 -0.65 11.19
C ILE A 193 5.77 -1.11 12.48
N GLN A 194 5.88 -2.42 12.71
CA GLN A 194 6.35 -2.96 13.98
C GLN A 194 7.88 -3.02 14.09
N ASP A 195 8.56 -3.55 13.07
CA ASP A 195 10.00 -3.79 13.15
C ASP A 195 10.81 -2.52 12.83
N ILE A 196 10.36 -1.70 11.89
CA ILE A 196 11.07 -0.51 11.43
C ILE A 196 10.64 0.72 12.22
N HIS A 197 9.33 0.98 12.31
CA HIS A 197 8.81 2.20 12.95
C HIS A 197 8.43 2.02 14.43
N ARG A 198 8.65 0.83 15.01
CA ARG A 198 8.35 0.53 16.43
C ARG A 198 6.90 0.77 16.84
N GLY A 199 6.01 0.81 15.86
CA GLY A 199 4.59 1.03 16.04
C GLY A 199 3.79 -0.26 16.22
N LYS A 200 2.47 -0.12 16.14
CA LYS A 200 1.51 -1.23 16.19
C LYS A 200 0.53 -1.13 15.04
N ILE A 201 0.08 -2.26 14.51
CA ILE A 201 -1.00 -2.34 13.53
C ILE A 201 -1.92 -3.49 13.87
N PHE A 202 -3.22 -3.25 13.77
CA PHE A 202 -4.26 -4.25 14.01
C PHE A 202 -5.58 -3.85 13.33
N ILE A 203 -6.49 -4.83 13.23
CA ILE A 203 -7.89 -4.55 12.89
C ILE A 203 -8.59 -4.09 14.15
N LYS A 204 -9.03 -2.84 14.18
CA LYS A 204 -9.81 -2.27 15.29
C LYS A 204 -11.23 -2.80 15.30
N GLN A 205 -11.84 -2.88 14.12
CA GLN A 205 -13.19 -3.37 13.92
C GLN A 205 -13.34 -3.95 12.52
N SER A 206 -14.01 -5.07 12.41
CA SER A 206 -14.45 -5.63 11.12
C SER A 206 -15.60 -6.59 11.34
N SER A 207 -16.57 -6.55 10.44
CA SER A 207 -17.64 -7.54 10.37
C SER A 207 -18.09 -7.72 8.92
N PRO A 208 -18.53 -8.92 8.53
CA PRO A 208 -19.04 -9.17 7.19
C PRO A 208 -20.15 -8.19 6.79
N GLY A 209 -19.97 -7.55 5.64
CA GLY A 209 -20.91 -6.56 5.10
C GLY A 209 -20.87 -5.17 5.72
N SER A 210 -19.99 -4.92 6.72
CA SER A 210 -19.89 -3.63 7.41
C SER A 210 -18.51 -2.99 7.30
N GLY A 211 -17.66 -3.55 6.44
CA GLY A 211 -16.31 -3.03 6.21
C GLY A 211 -15.29 -3.38 7.28
N THR A 212 -14.11 -2.77 7.15
CA THR A 212 -12.97 -2.99 8.06
C THR A 212 -12.34 -1.67 8.46
N THR A 213 -11.96 -1.55 9.71
CA THR A 213 -11.12 -0.46 10.22
C THR A 213 -9.78 -1.01 10.64
N PHE A 214 -8.72 -0.63 9.93
CA PHE A 214 -7.36 -0.80 10.37
C PHE A 214 -6.93 0.37 11.25
N GLU A 215 -6.15 0.10 12.31
CA GLU A 215 -5.51 1.13 13.12
C GLU A 215 -4.01 0.90 13.17
N ILE A 216 -3.27 1.96 12.84
CA ILE A 216 -1.81 2.05 13.00
C ILE A 216 -1.53 3.02 14.13
N ILE A 217 -0.64 2.65 15.04
CA ILE A 217 -0.13 3.49 16.12
C ILE A 217 1.37 3.64 15.91
N LEU A 218 1.85 4.88 15.86
CA LEU A 218 3.26 5.21 15.71
C LEU A 218 3.71 6.11 16.87
N PRO A 219 4.93 5.94 17.38
CA PRO A 219 5.53 6.88 18.34
C PRO A 219 5.82 8.22 17.64
N THR A 220 5.77 9.31 18.39
CA THR A 220 6.14 10.67 17.95
C THR A 220 7.59 10.99 18.28
#